data_965e101a5ef35cfe7a77e8a84aaeb3a2
#
_entry.id   965e101a5ef35cfe7a77e8a84aaeb3a2
#
_cell.length_a   1.000
_cell.length_b   1.000
_cell.length_c   1.000
_cell.angle_alpha   90.00
_cell.angle_beta   90.00
_cell.angle_gamma   90.00
#
_symmetry.space_group_name_H-M   'P 1'
#
loop_
_entity.id
_entity.type
_entity.pdbx_description
1 polymer ?
#
loop_
_entity_poly.entity_id
_entity_poly.type
_entity_poly.pdbx_seq_one_letter_code
_entity_poly.pdbx_strand_id
1 'polypeptide(L)'
;MAESEIKVMLVDDHAVVRAGYRMLLEMQDGYRVVCEVETGEAAIAAYETVQPNVVIMDLNLPGGSGIEATRKILILDPNAKILIFSIHADAIYLSRAIEAGALGYLCKSSSPSQMIEAVDAILHHGHYRDPNVPQVNDHGLNKIRDPIQWLSAREFEIFQLLGRGYASREISEALSVSP
;
A
#
# COMPACT_ATOMS: atom_id res chain seq x y z
N MET A 1 17.78 14.86 24.16
CA MET A 1 17.40 15.32 22.81
C MET A 1 15.99 14.78 22.58
N ALA A 2 15.03 15.60 22.27
CA ALA A 2 13.69 15.09 21.95
C ALA A 2 13.84 14.19 20.72
N GLU A 3 13.49 12.91 20.84
CA GLU A 3 13.35 12.03 19.69
C GLU A 3 12.34 12.68 18.73
N SER A 4 12.72 12.82 17.49
CA SER A 4 11.84 13.44 16.48
C SER A 4 10.64 12.54 16.29
N GLU A 5 9.44 13.08 16.49
CA GLU A 5 8.16 12.38 16.33
C GLU A 5 8.04 11.81 14.89
N ILE A 6 7.77 10.51 14.77
CA ILE A 6 7.54 9.82 13.51
C ILE A 6 6.08 10.04 13.12
N LYS A 7 5.86 10.85 12.08
CA LYS A 7 4.55 11.16 11.55
C LYS A 7 4.10 10.10 10.55
N VAL A 8 2.99 9.45 10.84
CA VAL A 8 2.41 8.41 9.98
C VAL A 8 1.12 8.91 9.35
N MET A 9 0.96 8.67 8.06
CA MET A 9 -0.29 8.83 7.34
C MET A 9 -0.90 7.46 7.06
N LEU A 10 -2.17 7.24 7.43
CA LEU A 10 -2.91 6.01 7.15
C LEU A 10 -3.90 6.23 6.00
N VAL A 11 -3.83 5.37 5.00
CA VAL A 11 -4.70 5.40 3.82
C VAL A 11 -5.36 4.03 3.66
N ASP A 12 -6.62 3.91 4.07
CA ASP A 12 -7.39 2.66 4.03
C ASP A 12 -8.88 3.02 4.10
N ASP A 13 -9.75 2.41 3.34
CA ASP A 13 -11.19 2.70 3.36
C ASP A 13 -11.94 2.02 4.51
N HIS A 14 -11.28 1.08 5.19
CA HIS A 14 -11.85 0.35 6.33
C HIS A 14 -11.61 1.08 7.66
N ALA A 15 -12.61 1.80 8.17
CA ALA A 15 -12.49 2.60 9.41
C ALA A 15 -11.99 1.80 10.63
N VAL A 16 -12.43 0.53 10.78
CA VAL A 16 -12.01 -0.34 11.89
C VAL A 16 -10.52 -0.70 11.78
N VAL A 17 -10.05 -0.94 10.55
CA VAL A 17 -8.63 -1.24 10.27
C VAL A 17 -7.78 -0.02 10.61
N ARG A 18 -8.16 1.18 10.13
CA ARG A 18 -7.46 2.43 10.45
C ARG A 18 -7.37 2.66 11.96
N ALA A 19 -8.53 2.56 12.66
CA ALA A 19 -8.56 2.77 14.12
C ALA A 19 -7.65 1.77 14.87
N GLY A 20 -7.62 0.51 14.45
CA GLY A 20 -6.76 -0.51 15.03
C GLY A 20 -5.27 -0.21 14.84
N TYR A 21 -4.85 0.13 13.62
CA TYR A 21 -3.44 0.46 13.34
C TYR A 21 -3.02 1.82 13.90
N ARG A 22 -3.90 2.79 13.95
CA ARG A 22 -3.65 4.03 14.69
C ARG A 22 -3.30 3.72 16.14
N MET A 23 -4.15 2.96 16.84
CA MET A 23 -3.91 2.60 18.23
C MET A 23 -2.60 1.83 18.39
N LEU A 24 -2.32 0.87 17.52
CA LEU A 24 -1.08 0.09 17.54
C LEU A 24 0.16 0.97 17.39
N LEU A 25 0.15 1.89 16.42
CA LEU A 25 1.27 2.80 16.15
C LEU A 25 1.46 3.79 17.31
N GLU A 26 0.39 4.41 17.80
CA GLU A 26 0.46 5.40 18.88
C GLU A 26 0.76 4.79 20.26
N MET A 27 0.73 3.46 20.40
CA MET A 27 1.27 2.76 21.57
C MET A 27 2.80 2.70 21.57
N GLN A 28 3.45 2.97 20.46
CA GLN A 28 4.90 3.05 20.37
C GLN A 28 5.37 4.48 20.67
N ASP A 29 6.39 4.59 21.53
CA ASP A 29 6.98 5.89 21.83
C ASP A 29 7.54 6.56 20.56
N GLY A 30 7.22 7.81 20.36
CA GLY A 30 7.69 8.60 19.22
C GLY A 30 6.86 8.44 17.94
N TYR A 31 5.83 7.60 17.90
CA TYR A 31 4.94 7.46 16.73
C TYR A 31 3.67 8.29 16.88
N ARG A 32 3.25 8.93 15.79
CA ARG A 32 1.98 9.66 15.73
C ARG A 32 1.30 9.53 14.38
N VAL A 33 0.04 9.16 14.39
CA VAL A 33 -0.81 9.21 13.20
C VAL A 33 -1.32 10.64 13.01
N VAL A 34 -0.80 11.32 12.02
CA VAL A 34 -1.08 12.75 11.76
C VAL A 34 -2.17 12.96 10.71
N CYS A 35 -2.49 11.93 9.94
CA CYS A 35 -3.53 11.98 8.91
C CYS A 35 -4.12 10.59 8.67
N GLU A 36 -5.45 10.55 8.53
CA GLU A 36 -6.20 9.36 8.15
C GLU A 36 -7.13 9.71 6.99
N VAL A 37 -7.07 8.95 5.90
CA VAL A 37 -7.91 9.17 4.72
C VAL A 37 -8.36 7.84 4.12
N GLU A 38 -9.43 7.89 3.33
CA GLU A 38 -10.11 6.70 2.81
C GLU A 38 -9.84 6.46 1.32
N THR A 39 -9.25 7.45 0.63
CA THR A 39 -9.02 7.38 -0.82
C THR A 39 -7.61 7.81 -1.19
N GLY A 40 -7.11 7.30 -2.32
CA GLY A 40 -5.83 7.72 -2.87
C GLY A 40 -5.79 9.21 -3.24
N GLU A 41 -6.92 9.75 -3.72
CA GLU A 41 -7.02 11.18 -4.06
C GLU A 41 -6.89 12.06 -2.81
N ALA A 42 -7.56 11.69 -1.72
CA ALA A 42 -7.44 12.40 -0.45
C ALA A 42 -6.00 12.31 0.11
N ALA A 43 -5.33 11.16 -0.05
CA ALA A 43 -3.95 10.98 0.36
C ALA A 43 -3.01 11.92 -0.41
N ILE A 44 -3.15 11.99 -1.74
CA ILE A 44 -2.35 12.88 -2.59
C ILE A 44 -2.58 14.33 -2.21
N ALA A 45 -3.83 14.76 -2.03
CA ALA A 45 -4.18 16.14 -1.68
C ALA A 45 -3.65 16.55 -0.30
N ALA A 46 -3.63 15.64 0.67
CA ALA A 46 -3.16 15.92 2.02
C ALA A 46 -1.63 15.85 2.17
N TYR A 47 -0.93 15.11 1.30
CA TYR A 47 0.48 14.74 1.46
C TYR A 47 1.41 15.95 1.66
N GLU A 48 1.32 16.96 0.79
CA GLU A 48 2.19 18.14 0.85
C GLU A 48 1.98 18.99 2.12
N THR A 49 0.73 19.02 2.63
CA THR A 49 0.42 19.78 3.84
C THR A 49 0.83 19.01 5.10
N VAL A 50 0.61 17.71 5.12
CA VAL A 50 0.86 16.84 6.28
C VAL A 50 2.34 16.52 6.44
N GLN A 51 3.07 16.34 5.33
CA GLN A 51 4.47 15.93 5.29
C GLN A 51 4.78 14.76 6.23
N PRO A 52 4.17 13.59 6.02
CA PRO A 52 4.39 12.43 6.87
C PRO A 52 5.80 11.86 6.66
N ASN A 53 6.36 11.22 7.67
CA ASN A 53 7.62 10.49 7.55
C ASN A 53 7.42 9.15 6.81
N VAL A 54 6.21 8.58 6.91
CA VAL A 54 5.82 7.34 6.20
C VAL A 54 4.33 7.37 5.90
N VAL A 55 3.96 6.85 4.74
CA VAL A 55 2.57 6.60 4.32
C VAL A 55 2.33 5.10 4.34
N ILE A 56 1.33 4.65 5.10
CA ILE A 56 0.82 3.28 5.05
C ILE A 56 -0.39 3.30 4.12
N MET A 57 -0.27 2.64 2.98
CA MET A 57 -1.18 2.75 1.84
C MET A 57 -1.83 1.41 1.53
N ASP A 58 -3.16 1.33 1.64
CA ASP A 58 -3.87 0.17 1.10
C ASP A 58 -3.81 0.15 -0.43
N LEU A 59 -3.79 -1.05 -1.00
CA LEU A 59 -3.88 -1.23 -2.45
C LEU A 59 -5.29 -0.97 -2.97
N ASN A 60 -6.29 -1.46 -2.25
CA ASN A 60 -7.69 -1.43 -2.67
C ASN A 60 -8.38 -0.21 -2.08
N LEU A 61 -8.40 0.87 -2.83
CA LEU A 61 -9.03 2.12 -2.42
C LEU A 61 -10.21 2.48 -3.33
N PRO A 62 -11.29 3.05 -2.80
CA PRO A 62 -12.40 3.56 -3.60
C PRO A 62 -11.92 4.60 -4.62
N GLY A 63 -12.42 4.49 -5.84
CA GLY A 63 -12.11 5.45 -6.91
C GLY A 63 -10.74 5.29 -7.56
N GLY A 64 -9.88 4.37 -7.08
CA GLY A 64 -8.54 4.19 -7.65
C GLY A 64 -7.76 3.06 -7.00
N SER A 65 -6.48 3.02 -7.25
CA SER A 65 -5.56 2.05 -6.66
C SER A 65 -4.49 2.73 -5.83
N GLY A 66 -4.12 2.11 -4.70
CA GLY A 66 -2.99 2.57 -3.89
C GLY A 66 -1.67 2.61 -4.65
N ILE A 67 -1.52 1.79 -5.70
CA ILE A 67 -0.36 1.84 -6.61
C ILE A 67 -0.33 3.16 -7.40
N GLU A 68 -1.48 3.61 -7.90
CA GLU A 68 -1.57 4.90 -8.60
C GLU A 68 -1.33 6.07 -7.65
N ALA A 69 -1.92 6.02 -6.45
CA ALA A 69 -1.68 7.03 -5.41
C ALA A 69 -0.19 7.09 -5.04
N THR A 70 0.47 5.94 -4.87
CA THR A 70 1.92 5.84 -4.65
C THR A 70 2.72 6.55 -5.73
N ARG A 71 2.44 6.27 -7.01
CA ARG A 71 3.13 6.93 -8.13
C ARG A 71 2.95 8.44 -8.11
N LYS A 72 1.71 8.91 -7.86
CA LYS A 72 1.40 10.36 -7.83
C LYS A 72 2.07 11.06 -6.66
N ILE A 73 2.12 10.44 -5.47
CA ILE A 73 2.85 10.99 -4.32
C ILE A 73 4.35 11.06 -4.63
N LEU A 74 4.94 10.04 -5.25
CA LEU A 74 6.36 10.04 -5.63
C LEU A 74 6.70 11.03 -6.76
N ILE A 75 5.72 11.48 -7.55
CA ILE A 75 5.91 12.60 -8.46
C ILE A 75 6.00 13.93 -7.70
N LEU A 76 5.22 14.09 -6.61
CA LEU A 76 5.25 15.28 -5.75
C LEU A 76 6.53 15.30 -4.89
N ASP A 77 6.86 14.16 -4.30
CA ASP A 77 8.06 13.98 -3.46
C ASP A 77 8.76 12.65 -3.80
N PRO A 78 9.86 12.67 -4.57
CA PRO A 78 10.63 11.47 -4.90
C PRO A 78 11.24 10.74 -3.69
N ASN A 79 11.28 11.38 -2.51
CA ASN A 79 11.79 10.80 -1.28
C ASN A 79 10.69 10.27 -0.36
N ALA A 80 9.43 10.32 -0.79
CA ALA A 80 8.30 9.82 -0.01
C ALA A 80 8.49 8.34 0.37
N LYS A 81 8.30 8.03 1.63
CA LYS A 81 8.41 6.67 2.14
C LYS A 81 7.02 6.04 2.20
N ILE A 82 6.79 5.04 1.37
CA ILE A 82 5.48 4.40 1.24
C ILE A 82 5.60 2.91 1.52
N LEU A 83 4.80 2.45 2.51
CA LEU A 83 4.57 1.06 2.83
C LEU A 83 3.21 0.66 2.25
N ILE A 84 3.20 -0.27 1.31
CA ILE A 84 1.95 -0.89 0.87
C ILE A 84 1.47 -1.89 1.93
N PHE A 85 0.18 -1.81 2.27
CA PHE A 85 -0.45 -2.65 3.25
C PHE A 85 -1.72 -3.27 2.67
N SER A 86 -1.73 -4.56 2.37
CA SER A 86 -2.75 -5.20 1.54
C SER A 86 -3.16 -6.58 2.02
N ILE A 87 -4.38 -6.99 1.69
CA ILE A 87 -4.85 -8.37 1.90
C ILE A 87 -4.22 -9.38 0.92
N HIS A 88 -3.61 -8.89 -0.16
CA HIS A 88 -3.01 -9.75 -1.18
C HIS A 88 -1.61 -10.20 -0.77
N ALA A 89 -1.37 -11.51 -0.79
CA ALA A 89 -0.07 -12.12 -0.48
C ALA A 89 0.65 -12.61 -1.75
N ASP A 90 0.20 -12.20 -2.92
CA ASP A 90 0.75 -12.67 -4.20
C ASP A 90 1.96 -11.83 -4.62
N ALA A 91 2.99 -12.50 -5.15
CA ALA A 91 4.22 -11.88 -5.62
C ALA A 91 4.03 -10.81 -6.71
N ILE A 92 2.95 -10.90 -7.49
CA ILE A 92 2.62 -9.94 -8.54
C ILE A 92 2.26 -8.56 -7.95
N TYR A 93 1.49 -8.53 -6.86
CA TYR A 93 1.17 -7.27 -6.19
C TYR A 93 2.40 -6.64 -5.54
N LEU A 94 3.25 -7.47 -4.92
CA LEU A 94 4.55 -7.03 -4.40
C LEU A 94 5.40 -6.39 -5.52
N SER A 95 5.54 -7.06 -6.66
CA SER A 95 6.33 -6.55 -7.79
C SER A 95 5.81 -5.20 -8.26
N ARG A 96 4.49 -5.08 -8.49
CA ARG A 96 3.86 -3.83 -8.92
C ARG A 96 4.00 -2.69 -7.91
N ALA A 97 3.94 -3.00 -6.61
CA ALA A 97 4.15 -2.02 -5.56
C ALA A 97 5.58 -1.47 -5.59
N ILE A 98 6.57 -2.35 -5.71
CA ILE A 98 7.98 -1.97 -5.81
C ILE A 98 8.27 -1.22 -7.12
N GLU A 99 7.73 -1.67 -8.25
CA GLU A 99 7.84 -0.96 -9.54
C GLU A 99 7.19 0.44 -9.50
N ALA A 100 6.17 0.63 -8.69
CA ALA A 100 5.56 1.95 -8.46
C ALA A 100 6.42 2.85 -7.56
N GLY A 101 7.46 2.30 -6.92
CA GLY A 101 8.38 3.01 -6.05
C GLY A 101 8.08 2.86 -4.56
N ALA A 102 7.15 1.99 -4.16
CA ALA A 102 6.95 1.71 -2.73
C ALA A 102 8.21 1.08 -2.13
N LEU A 103 8.57 1.53 -0.93
CA LEU A 103 9.73 1.02 -0.19
C LEU A 103 9.42 -0.26 0.58
N GLY A 104 8.15 -0.56 0.81
CA GLY A 104 7.77 -1.76 1.52
C GLY A 104 6.43 -2.34 1.11
N TYR A 105 6.27 -3.61 1.44
CA TYR A 105 5.04 -4.37 1.28
C TYR A 105 4.79 -5.22 2.52
N LEU A 106 3.60 -5.11 3.10
CA LEU A 106 3.15 -5.88 4.25
C LEU A 106 1.75 -6.42 3.98
N CYS A 107 1.53 -7.70 4.28
CA CYS A 107 0.21 -8.30 4.18
C CYS A 107 -0.64 -7.97 5.41
N LYS A 108 -1.94 -7.70 5.23
CA LYS A 108 -2.89 -7.43 6.34
C LYS A 108 -3.11 -8.65 7.25
N SER A 109 -2.71 -9.85 6.79
CA SER A 109 -2.71 -11.07 7.62
C SER A 109 -1.48 -11.21 8.51
N SER A 110 -0.48 -10.37 8.35
CA SER A 110 0.74 -10.38 9.15
C SER A 110 0.48 -9.87 10.57
N SER A 111 1.36 -10.22 11.50
CA SER A 111 1.17 -9.86 12.91
C SER A 111 1.24 -8.33 13.10
N PRO A 112 0.54 -7.78 14.10
CA PRO A 112 0.61 -6.35 14.40
C PRO A 112 2.04 -5.83 14.65
N SER A 113 2.92 -6.64 15.25
CA SER A 113 4.32 -6.27 15.47
C SER A 113 5.09 -6.06 14.15
N GLN A 114 4.74 -6.80 13.10
CA GLN A 114 5.38 -6.65 11.80
C GLN A 114 5.08 -5.28 11.14
N MET A 115 3.97 -4.63 11.50
CA MET A 115 3.70 -3.26 11.05
C MET A 115 4.77 -2.28 11.59
N ILE A 116 5.09 -2.38 12.88
CA ILE A 116 6.12 -1.53 13.50
C ILE A 116 7.49 -1.83 12.88
N GLU A 117 7.84 -3.11 12.77
CA GLU A 117 9.09 -3.55 12.12
C GLU A 117 9.20 -3.02 10.69
N ALA A 118 8.11 -3.05 9.93
CA ALA A 118 8.07 -2.58 8.55
C ALA A 118 8.30 -1.06 8.45
N VAL A 119 7.65 -0.29 9.31
CA VAL A 119 7.83 1.16 9.36
C VAL A 119 9.27 1.50 9.77
N ASP A 120 9.80 0.88 10.83
CA ASP A 120 11.17 1.09 11.28
C ASP A 120 12.18 0.71 10.18
N ALA A 121 11.98 -0.42 9.52
CA ALA A 121 12.86 -0.86 8.43
C ALA A 121 12.87 0.15 7.27
N ILE A 122 11.72 0.68 6.88
CA ILE A 122 11.63 1.69 5.82
C ILE A 122 12.31 3.00 6.23
N LEU A 123 12.14 3.42 7.49
CA LEU A 123 12.72 4.65 7.99
C LEU A 123 14.25 4.59 8.09
N HIS A 124 14.80 3.46 8.56
CA HIS A 124 16.23 3.31 8.88
C HIS A 124 17.03 2.57 7.79
N HIS A 125 16.41 1.61 7.10
CA HIS A 125 17.07 0.74 6.11
C HIS A 125 16.59 0.97 4.67
N GLY A 126 15.53 1.76 4.48
CA GLY A 126 15.03 2.15 3.17
C GLY A 126 14.12 1.13 2.48
N HIS A 127 13.93 -0.06 3.03
CA HIS A 127 13.02 -1.06 2.43
C HIS A 127 12.52 -2.09 3.44
N TYR A 128 11.35 -2.67 3.17
CA TYR A 128 10.79 -3.81 3.89
C TYR A 128 10.01 -4.72 2.94
N ARG A 129 10.12 -6.02 3.14
CA ARG A 129 9.32 -7.03 2.41
C ARG A 129 8.82 -8.05 3.40
N ASP A 130 7.52 -8.27 3.39
CA ASP A 130 6.89 -9.29 4.23
C ASP A 130 7.46 -10.68 3.90
N PRO A 131 8.01 -11.40 4.88
CA PRO A 131 8.57 -12.75 4.66
C PRO A 131 7.54 -13.76 4.17
N ASN A 132 6.24 -13.52 4.44
CA ASN A 132 5.15 -14.40 4.04
C ASN A 132 4.69 -14.18 2.59
N VAL A 133 5.16 -13.10 1.93
CA VAL A 133 4.85 -12.83 0.53
C VAL A 133 5.96 -13.41 -0.35
N PRO A 134 5.63 -14.35 -1.27
CA PRO A 134 6.62 -14.94 -2.17
C PRO A 134 7.35 -13.88 -2.97
N GLN A 135 8.67 -14.00 -3.05
CA GLN A 135 9.47 -13.10 -3.88
C GLN A 135 9.48 -13.60 -5.32
N VAL A 136 9.27 -12.69 -6.27
CA VAL A 136 9.55 -12.99 -7.68
C VAL A 136 11.05 -12.90 -7.87
N ASN A 137 11.70 -14.00 -8.22
CA ASN A 137 13.11 -13.97 -8.60
C ASN A 137 13.27 -13.09 -9.84
N ASP A 138 14.25 -12.20 -9.86
CA ASP A 138 14.56 -11.28 -10.97
C ASP A 138 14.65 -11.96 -12.36
N HIS A 139 14.91 -13.26 -12.39
CA HIS A 139 14.93 -14.06 -13.61
C HIS A 139 13.54 -14.44 -14.16
N GLY A 140 12.47 -14.28 -13.38
CA GLY A 140 11.10 -14.58 -13.81
C GLY A 140 10.43 -13.42 -14.56
N LEU A 141 10.75 -12.18 -14.21
CA LEU A 141 10.16 -10.98 -14.80
C LEU A 141 10.67 -10.67 -16.21
N ASN A 142 11.88 -11.11 -16.55
CA ASN A 142 12.50 -10.79 -17.85
C ASN A 142 12.10 -11.73 -19.01
N LYS A 143 11.27 -12.74 -18.80
CA LYS A 143 10.95 -13.74 -19.83
C LYS A 143 9.54 -13.71 -20.38
N ILE A 144 8.63 -12.95 -19.82
CA ILE A 144 7.28 -12.88 -20.37
C ILE A 144 6.98 -11.40 -20.67
N ARG A 145 6.96 -11.07 -21.96
CA ARG A 145 6.19 -9.92 -22.45
C ARG A 145 4.70 -10.27 -22.24
N ASP A 146 4.32 -10.28 -20.98
CA ASP A 146 2.97 -10.65 -20.57
C ASP A 146 2.06 -9.46 -20.85
N PRO A 147 1.01 -9.63 -21.68
CA PRO A 147 -0.01 -8.60 -21.88
C PRO A 147 -0.59 -8.04 -20.56
N ILE A 148 -0.53 -8.82 -19.48
CA ILE A 148 -0.93 -8.44 -18.12
C ILE A 148 -0.14 -7.23 -17.60
N GLN A 149 1.11 -7.04 -18.04
CA GLN A 149 1.94 -5.88 -17.63
C GLN A 149 1.39 -4.53 -18.15
N TRP A 150 0.53 -4.56 -19.16
CA TRP A 150 -0.06 -3.36 -19.76
C TRP A 150 -1.37 -2.95 -19.09
N LEU A 151 -1.91 -3.83 -18.26
CA LEU A 151 -3.09 -3.50 -17.49
C LEU A 151 -2.74 -2.46 -16.42
N SER A 152 -3.57 -1.43 -16.29
CA SER A 152 -3.55 -0.57 -15.11
C SER A 152 -3.75 -1.42 -13.85
N ALA A 153 -3.41 -0.88 -12.68
CA ALA A 153 -3.62 -1.61 -11.42
C ALA A 153 -5.08 -2.08 -11.29
N ARG A 154 -6.03 -1.26 -11.71
CA ARG A 154 -7.46 -1.56 -11.65
C ARG A 154 -7.89 -2.65 -12.65
N GLU A 155 -7.41 -2.56 -13.88
CA GLU A 155 -7.66 -3.59 -14.89
C GLU A 155 -7.08 -4.94 -14.49
N PHE A 156 -5.94 -4.92 -13.82
CA PHE A 156 -5.33 -6.13 -13.30
C PHE A 156 -6.13 -6.75 -12.15
N GLU A 157 -6.67 -5.96 -11.23
CA GLU A 157 -7.58 -6.44 -10.18
C GLU A 157 -8.82 -7.09 -10.78
N ILE A 158 -9.44 -6.43 -11.75
CA ILE A 158 -10.60 -6.97 -12.50
C ILE A 158 -10.21 -8.28 -13.18
N PHE A 159 -9.08 -8.30 -13.87
CA PHE A 159 -8.58 -9.49 -14.55
C PHE A 159 -8.40 -10.68 -13.60
N GLN A 160 -7.83 -10.44 -12.41
CA GLN A 160 -7.65 -11.50 -11.41
C GLN A 160 -8.99 -12.02 -10.86
N LEU A 161 -9.94 -11.15 -10.60
CA LEU A 161 -11.27 -11.55 -10.13
C LEU A 161 -12.02 -12.36 -11.20
N LEU A 162 -11.91 -11.95 -12.47
CA LEU A 162 -12.43 -12.74 -13.61
C LEU A 162 -11.75 -14.11 -13.69
N GLY A 163 -10.45 -14.18 -13.52
CA GLY A 163 -9.69 -15.45 -13.52
C GLY A 163 -10.06 -16.39 -12.37
N ARG A 164 -10.56 -15.84 -11.26
CA ARG A 164 -11.10 -16.60 -10.11
C ARG A 164 -12.57 -16.99 -10.28
N GLY A 165 -13.22 -16.59 -11.40
CA GLY A 165 -14.59 -16.95 -11.73
C GLY A 165 -15.65 -16.02 -11.16
N TYR A 166 -15.28 -14.84 -10.65
CA TYR A 166 -16.24 -13.84 -10.20
C TYR A 166 -17.03 -13.26 -11.37
N ALA A 167 -18.34 -13.12 -11.22
CA ALA A 167 -19.18 -12.43 -12.20
C ALA A 167 -18.98 -10.92 -12.14
N SER A 168 -19.25 -10.21 -13.27
CA SER A 168 -19.07 -8.76 -13.36
C SER A 168 -19.76 -7.98 -12.24
N ARG A 169 -20.92 -8.44 -11.77
CA ARG A 169 -21.64 -7.81 -10.67
C ARG A 169 -20.88 -7.96 -9.33
N GLU A 170 -20.36 -9.14 -9.05
CA GLU A 170 -19.57 -9.41 -7.83
C GLU A 170 -18.27 -8.60 -7.85
N ILE A 171 -17.68 -8.43 -9.03
CA ILE A 171 -16.49 -7.59 -9.23
C ILE A 171 -16.84 -6.12 -8.98
N SER A 172 -17.97 -5.63 -9.49
CA SER A 172 -18.43 -4.26 -9.25
C SER A 172 -18.65 -3.98 -7.77
N GLU A 173 -19.27 -4.92 -7.05
CA GLU A 173 -19.49 -4.82 -5.61
C GLU A 173 -18.17 -4.84 -4.84
N ALA A 174 -17.27 -5.80 -5.15
CA ALA A 174 -15.97 -5.96 -4.49
C ALA A 174 -15.04 -4.74 -4.69
N LEU A 175 -15.15 -4.11 -5.84
CA LEU A 175 -14.28 -3.00 -6.22
C LEU A 175 -14.94 -1.61 -6.09
N SER A 176 -16.17 -1.54 -5.59
CA SER A 176 -16.94 -0.29 -5.44
C SER A 176 -17.02 0.55 -6.72
N VAL A 177 -17.20 -0.11 -7.87
CA VAL A 177 -17.36 0.54 -9.18
C VAL A 177 -18.74 0.29 -9.77
N SER A 178 -19.20 1.18 -10.63
CA SER A 178 -20.41 0.92 -11.40
C SER A 178 -20.22 -0.27 -12.33
N PRO A 179 -21.26 -1.12 -12.48
CA PRO A 179 -21.21 -2.25 -13.39
C PRO A 179 -21.08 -1.85 -14.85
#